data_ed25fe1dfe67bff2cb2bbd0caad1e425
#
_entry.id   ed25fe1dfe67bff2cb2bbd0caad1e425
#
_cell.length_a   1.000
_cell.length_b   1.000
_cell.length_c   1.000
_cell.angle_alpha   90.00
_cell.angle_beta   90.00
_cell.angle_gamma   90.00
#
_symmetry.space_group_name_H-M   'P 1'
#
loop_
_entity.id
_entity.type
_entity.pdbx_description
1 polymer ?
#
loop_
_entity_poly.entity_id
_entity_poly.type
_entity_poly.pdbx_seq_one_letter_code
_entity_poly.pdbx_strand_id
1 'polypeptide(L)'
;MVEPVRLRALANRHSIEFMLVGAIALIVIMVFVTLRATPISVLEIALASAAIVAIMLGFLKSQQPYYSIEMSAGQLVYHHKFGELLLEHSNFHSSGVPSVTQGVETLELNVVGIKLKDIDVFLSHLTPRLAGKLLIEQRNIFLQAVKIHCSNGNCPSEWLIEEASYTSENGQHYSGLMAMFANRMQNFKTLTGYDLMLPANVLDRDIWQFATVMNRWKLTPEEVVKNLHSELATSAMK
;
A
#
# COMPACT_ATOMS: atom_id res chain seq x y z
N MET A 1 15.57 -4.26 -24.49
CA MET A 1 14.98 -4.26 -23.14
C MET A 1 13.92 -3.19 -23.10
N VAL A 2 12.73 -3.51 -22.60
CA VAL A 2 11.65 -2.52 -22.43
C VAL A 2 11.99 -1.70 -21.18
N GLU A 3 11.88 -0.36 -21.30
CA GLU A 3 12.12 0.54 -20.18
C GLU A 3 11.11 0.29 -19.04
N PRO A 4 11.51 0.37 -17.75
CA PRO A 4 10.59 0.16 -16.63
C PRO A 4 9.48 1.22 -16.62
N VAL A 5 8.26 0.79 -16.33
CA VAL A 5 7.11 1.68 -16.19
C VAL A 5 6.95 2.12 -14.75
N ARG A 6 6.72 3.42 -14.53
CA ARG A 6 6.52 4.00 -13.20
C ARG A 6 5.06 4.36 -12.98
N LEU A 7 4.45 3.72 -12.01
CA LEU A 7 3.05 3.87 -11.67
C LEU A 7 2.89 4.80 -10.46
N ARG A 8 1.94 5.72 -10.54
CA ARG A 8 1.65 6.66 -9.46
C ARG A 8 0.38 6.25 -8.72
N ALA A 9 0.44 6.13 -7.40
CA ALA A 9 -0.71 5.78 -6.58
C ALA A 9 -1.88 6.76 -6.80
N LEU A 10 -3.10 6.22 -6.91
CA LEU A 10 -4.32 7.03 -7.00
C LEU A 10 -4.46 7.98 -5.81
N ALA A 11 -4.11 7.52 -4.61
CA ALA A 11 -4.19 8.31 -3.39
C ALA A 11 -3.31 9.58 -3.41
N ASN A 12 -2.25 9.62 -4.23
CA ASN A 12 -1.29 10.73 -4.27
C ASN A 12 -1.54 11.73 -5.40
N ARG A 13 -2.60 11.54 -6.21
CA ARG A 13 -2.81 12.36 -7.43
C ARG A 13 -3.11 13.83 -7.15
N HIS A 14 -3.71 14.20 -6.04
CA HIS A 14 -4.19 15.58 -5.77
C HIS A 14 -3.50 16.27 -4.59
N SER A 15 -2.28 15.83 -4.21
CA SER A 15 -1.59 16.38 -3.02
C SER A 15 -1.30 17.88 -3.14
N ILE A 16 -0.81 18.32 -4.30
CA ILE A 16 -0.47 19.74 -4.55
C ILE A 16 -1.73 20.59 -4.64
N GLU A 17 -2.79 20.08 -5.25
CA GLU A 17 -4.08 20.79 -5.36
C GLU A 17 -4.69 21.07 -3.99
N PHE A 18 -4.67 20.10 -3.06
CA PHE A 18 -5.14 20.31 -1.69
C PHE A 18 -4.34 21.38 -0.96
N MET A 19 -3.00 21.42 -1.14
CA MET A 19 -2.17 22.45 -0.54
C MET A 19 -2.48 23.83 -1.12
N LEU A 20 -2.62 23.94 -2.45
CA LEU A 20 -2.91 25.21 -3.11
C LEU A 20 -4.30 25.76 -2.75
N VAL A 21 -5.32 24.91 -2.79
CA VAL A 21 -6.69 25.30 -2.42
C VAL A 21 -6.73 25.76 -0.97
N GLY A 22 -6.10 25.04 -0.04
CA GLY A 22 -6.02 25.42 1.36
C GLY A 22 -5.27 26.76 1.56
N ALA A 23 -4.14 26.95 0.87
CA ALA A 23 -3.36 28.20 0.96
C ALA A 23 -4.14 29.40 0.41
N ILE A 24 -4.79 29.25 -0.75
CA ILE A 24 -5.62 30.32 -1.35
C ILE A 24 -6.80 30.65 -0.42
N ALA A 25 -7.47 29.64 0.13
CA ALA A 25 -8.59 29.84 1.06
C ALA A 25 -8.15 30.63 2.30
N LEU A 26 -6.99 30.30 2.90
CA LEU A 26 -6.43 31.03 4.04
C LEU A 26 -6.13 32.50 3.70
N ILE A 27 -5.52 32.77 2.55
CA ILE A 27 -5.22 34.11 2.09
C ILE A 27 -6.52 34.90 1.92
N VAL A 28 -7.53 34.32 1.27
CA VAL A 28 -8.83 34.99 1.08
C VAL A 28 -9.50 35.33 2.41
N ILE A 29 -9.52 34.38 3.37
CA ILE A 29 -10.08 34.58 4.69
C ILE A 29 -9.32 35.68 5.42
N MET A 30 -7.99 35.69 5.39
CA MET A 30 -7.14 36.69 6.03
C MET A 30 -7.41 38.08 5.46
N VAL A 31 -7.48 38.26 4.14
CA VAL A 31 -7.81 39.51 3.47
C VAL A 31 -9.22 39.98 3.86
N PHE A 32 -10.19 39.07 3.85
CA PHE A 32 -11.58 39.41 4.21
C PHE A 32 -11.70 39.88 5.65
N VAL A 33 -11.04 39.19 6.59
CA VAL A 33 -11.03 39.57 8.02
C VAL A 33 -10.33 40.91 8.24
N THR A 34 -9.24 41.21 7.54
CA THR A 34 -8.50 42.46 7.67
C THR A 34 -9.24 43.67 7.06
N LEU A 35 -10.00 43.45 5.99
CA LEU A 35 -10.80 44.52 5.36
C LEU A 35 -12.11 44.83 6.10
N ARG A 36 -12.57 43.89 6.92
CA ARG A 36 -13.84 44.02 7.65
C ARG A 36 -13.56 44.48 9.08
N ALA A 37 -14.07 45.63 9.45
CA ALA A 37 -13.92 46.23 10.81
C ALA A 37 -14.81 45.55 11.89
N THR A 38 -15.29 44.31 11.64
CA THR A 38 -16.18 43.56 12.56
C THR A 38 -15.41 42.45 13.29
N PRO A 39 -15.83 42.06 14.50
CA PRO A 39 -15.18 40.95 15.22
C PRO A 39 -15.25 39.65 14.43
N ILE A 40 -14.23 38.81 14.60
CA ILE A 40 -14.10 37.49 13.93
C ILE A 40 -15.29 36.61 14.32
N SER A 41 -15.97 36.05 13.33
CA SER A 41 -17.08 35.12 13.53
C SER A 41 -16.65 33.68 13.70
N VAL A 42 -17.47 32.84 14.33
CA VAL A 42 -17.25 31.42 14.48
C VAL A 42 -17.10 30.73 13.12
N LEU A 43 -17.82 31.22 12.11
CA LEU A 43 -17.74 30.67 10.74
C LEU A 43 -16.35 30.90 10.12
N GLU A 44 -15.76 32.08 10.32
CA GLU A 44 -14.42 32.43 9.81
C GLU A 44 -13.34 31.54 10.46
N ILE A 45 -13.47 31.27 11.77
CA ILE A 45 -12.58 30.37 12.50
C ILE A 45 -12.72 28.94 11.95
N ALA A 46 -13.93 28.46 11.73
CA ALA A 46 -14.18 27.12 11.19
C ALA A 46 -13.60 26.95 9.78
N LEU A 47 -13.78 27.98 8.91
CA LEU A 47 -13.22 27.95 7.55
C LEU A 47 -11.70 28.01 7.56
N ALA A 48 -11.09 28.84 8.41
CA ALA A 48 -9.63 28.87 8.55
C ALA A 48 -9.06 27.53 9.06
N SER A 49 -9.74 26.91 10.03
CA SER A 49 -9.35 25.59 10.53
C SER A 49 -9.43 24.52 9.43
N ALA A 50 -10.49 24.52 8.62
CA ALA A 50 -10.64 23.62 7.50
C ALA A 50 -9.53 23.81 6.43
N ALA A 51 -9.16 25.06 6.15
CA ALA A 51 -8.08 25.39 5.23
C ALA A 51 -6.72 24.90 5.75
N ILE A 52 -6.43 25.03 7.04
CA ILE A 52 -5.21 24.50 7.67
C ILE A 52 -5.19 22.97 7.56
N VAL A 53 -6.29 22.29 7.84
CA VAL A 53 -6.40 20.82 7.70
C VAL A 53 -6.15 20.40 6.25
N ALA A 54 -6.69 21.12 5.27
CA ALA A 54 -6.45 20.83 3.85
C ALA A 54 -4.96 20.94 3.48
N ILE A 55 -4.27 21.98 3.97
CA ILE A 55 -2.81 22.14 3.77
C ILE A 55 -2.05 20.97 4.41
N MET A 56 -2.37 20.63 5.66
CA MET A 56 -1.72 19.51 6.37
C MET A 56 -1.91 18.19 5.64
N LEU A 57 -3.13 17.89 5.17
CA LEU A 57 -3.42 16.68 4.39
C LEU A 57 -2.63 16.66 3.08
N GLY A 58 -2.58 17.78 2.36
CA GLY A 58 -1.77 17.93 1.16
C GLY A 58 -0.28 17.70 1.43
N PHE A 59 0.24 18.26 2.51
CA PHE A 59 1.64 18.10 2.93
C PHE A 59 1.96 16.64 3.31
N LEU A 60 1.10 15.97 4.10
CA LEU A 60 1.29 14.56 4.45
C LEU A 60 1.29 13.66 3.22
N LYS A 61 0.41 13.94 2.26
CA LYS A 61 0.38 13.21 0.98
C LYS A 61 1.64 13.48 0.13
N SER A 62 2.17 14.70 0.13
CA SER A 62 3.36 15.05 -0.64
C SER A 62 4.65 14.39 -0.13
N GLN A 63 4.64 13.92 1.12
CA GLN A 63 5.76 13.16 1.71
C GLN A 63 5.87 11.71 1.22
N GLN A 64 4.88 11.20 0.51
CA GLN A 64 4.95 9.88 -0.12
C GLN A 64 5.78 9.96 -1.41
N PRO A 65 6.46 8.87 -1.81
CA PRO A 65 7.17 8.81 -3.09
C PRO A 65 6.24 9.18 -4.24
N TYR A 66 6.74 9.94 -5.22
CA TYR A 66 5.94 10.38 -6.36
C TYR A 66 5.41 9.19 -7.17
N TYR A 67 6.27 8.19 -7.38
CA TYR A 67 5.90 6.90 -7.92
C TYR A 67 5.85 5.86 -6.80
N SER A 68 4.78 5.11 -6.74
CA SER A 68 4.60 4.05 -5.73
C SER A 68 5.14 2.72 -6.21
N ILE A 69 4.98 2.41 -7.50
CA ILE A 69 5.37 1.13 -8.06
C ILE A 69 6.16 1.38 -9.35
N GLU A 70 7.27 0.67 -9.49
CA GLU A 70 8.03 0.56 -10.73
C GLU A 70 7.98 -0.89 -11.20
N MET A 71 7.52 -1.12 -12.43
CA MET A 71 7.38 -2.45 -13.00
C MET A 71 8.23 -2.59 -14.25
N SER A 72 9.07 -3.60 -14.28
CA SER A 72 9.86 -4.04 -15.43
C SER A 72 9.50 -5.48 -15.82
N ALA A 73 10.07 -5.99 -16.89
CA ALA A 73 9.86 -7.39 -17.26
C ALA A 73 10.42 -8.38 -16.22
N GLY A 74 11.48 -8.00 -15.50
CA GLY A 74 12.17 -8.89 -14.54
C GLY A 74 11.79 -8.68 -13.07
N GLN A 75 11.24 -7.54 -12.71
CA GLN A 75 10.95 -7.20 -11.32
C GLN A 75 9.85 -6.15 -11.18
N LEU A 76 9.20 -6.16 -10.02
CA LEU A 76 8.35 -5.11 -9.51
C LEU A 76 8.97 -4.53 -8.24
N VAL A 77 9.10 -3.21 -8.18
CA VAL A 77 9.62 -2.48 -7.02
C VAL A 77 8.51 -1.60 -6.47
N TYR A 78 8.15 -1.82 -5.21
CA TYR A 78 7.29 -0.90 -4.47
C TYR A 78 8.15 0.08 -3.69
N HIS A 79 8.07 1.36 -4.06
CA HIS A 79 8.79 2.44 -3.42
C HIS A 79 8.04 2.94 -2.19
N HIS A 80 8.66 2.78 -1.05
CA HIS A 80 8.15 3.28 0.22
C HIS A 80 9.15 4.26 0.83
N LYS A 81 8.69 5.27 1.59
CA LYS A 81 9.57 6.27 2.22
C LYS A 81 10.64 5.70 3.16
N PHE A 82 10.49 4.45 3.59
CA PHE A 82 11.43 3.77 4.50
C PHE A 82 12.29 2.70 3.82
N GLY A 83 12.16 2.54 2.51
CA GLY A 83 12.92 1.57 1.71
C GLY A 83 12.13 1.08 0.51
N GLU A 84 12.68 0.12 -0.19
CA GLU A 84 12.08 -0.48 -1.36
C GLU A 84 11.76 -1.95 -1.08
N LEU A 85 10.61 -2.39 -1.58
CA LEU A 85 10.21 -3.79 -1.58
C LEU A 85 10.33 -4.30 -3.00
N LEU A 86 11.25 -5.23 -3.20
CA LEU A 86 11.54 -5.82 -4.50
C LEU A 86 10.88 -7.19 -4.62
N LEU A 87 10.12 -7.38 -5.69
CA LEU A 87 9.53 -8.64 -6.08
C LEU A 87 10.09 -9.06 -7.43
N GLU A 88 10.91 -10.09 -7.46
CA GLU A 88 11.40 -10.68 -8.70
C GLU A 88 10.27 -11.41 -9.44
N HIS A 89 10.24 -11.25 -10.76
CA HIS A 89 9.32 -11.99 -11.63
C HIS A 89 9.47 -13.50 -11.48
N SER A 90 10.70 -13.98 -11.32
CA SER A 90 11.03 -15.39 -11.08
C SER A 90 10.35 -15.94 -9.83
N ASN A 91 10.24 -15.13 -8.77
CA ASN A 91 9.67 -15.48 -7.47
C ASN A 91 8.15 -15.27 -7.38
N PHE A 92 7.56 -14.52 -8.31
CA PHE A 92 6.13 -14.30 -8.34
C PHE A 92 5.36 -15.56 -8.74
N HIS A 93 4.38 -15.99 -7.93
CA HIS A 93 3.51 -17.13 -8.23
C HIS A 93 2.17 -16.68 -8.79
N SER A 94 1.41 -15.87 -8.07
CA SER A 94 0.09 -15.37 -8.46
C SER A 94 -0.33 -14.19 -7.57
N SER A 95 -1.36 -13.47 -8.00
CA SER A 95 -1.99 -12.42 -7.21
C SER A 95 -3.51 -12.54 -7.25
N GLY A 96 -4.16 -11.95 -6.27
CA GLY A 96 -5.61 -11.89 -6.20
C GLY A 96 -6.07 -10.95 -5.10
N VAL A 97 -7.38 -10.80 -4.96
CA VAL A 97 -7.98 -10.03 -3.87
C VAL A 97 -8.34 -11.01 -2.76
N PRO A 98 -7.67 -10.93 -1.59
CA PRO A 98 -7.99 -11.80 -0.47
C PRO A 98 -9.41 -11.55 0.02
N SER A 99 -10.19 -12.60 0.12
CA SER A 99 -11.50 -12.58 0.74
C SER A 99 -11.50 -13.50 1.95
N VAL A 100 -12.16 -13.08 3.01
CA VAL A 100 -12.29 -13.87 4.23
C VAL A 100 -13.79 -14.08 4.49
N THR A 101 -14.19 -15.34 4.65
CA THR A 101 -15.61 -15.71 4.81
C THR A 101 -15.94 -15.84 6.29
N GLN A 102 -16.96 -15.11 6.74
CA GLN A 102 -17.54 -15.21 8.07
C GLN A 102 -18.98 -15.73 7.97
N GLY A 103 -19.18 -17.02 8.21
CA GLY A 103 -20.50 -17.65 8.03
C GLY A 103 -20.96 -17.58 6.58
N VAL A 104 -22.00 -16.78 6.29
CA VAL A 104 -22.56 -16.58 4.95
C VAL A 104 -21.98 -15.34 4.25
N GLU A 105 -21.37 -14.44 5.00
CA GLU A 105 -20.81 -13.19 4.47
C GLU A 105 -19.34 -13.36 4.08
N THR A 106 -18.99 -12.90 2.89
CA THR A 106 -17.62 -12.82 2.41
C THR A 106 -17.19 -11.36 2.41
N LEU A 107 -16.17 -11.04 3.23
CA LEU A 107 -15.59 -9.73 3.27
C LEU A 107 -14.28 -9.72 2.46
N GLU A 108 -14.21 -8.84 1.48
CA GLU A 108 -12.96 -8.58 0.73
C GLU A 108 -12.08 -7.65 1.54
N LEU A 109 -10.81 -8.03 1.67
CA LEU A 109 -9.81 -7.13 2.19
C LEU A 109 -9.41 -6.14 1.08
N ASN A 110 -9.36 -4.85 1.41
CA ASN A 110 -9.03 -3.81 0.43
C ASN A 110 -7.51 -3.77 0.12
N VAL A 111 -7.01 -4.91 -0.35
CA VAL A 111 -5.59 -5.16 -0.65
C VAL A 111 -5.45 -6.10 -1.84
N VAL A 112 -4.29 -6.08 -2.49
CA VAL A 112 -3.88 -7.13 -3.42
C VAL A 112 -2.96 -8.09 -2.67
N GLY A 113 -3.37 -9.35 -2.59
CA GLY A 113 -2.56 -10.45 -2.08
C GLY A 113 -1.61 -10.97 -3.16
N ILE A 114 -0.37 -11.21 -2.79
CA ILE A 114 0.66 -11.78 -3.65
C ILE A 114 1.11 -13.10 -3.04
N LYS A 115 1.16 -14.14 -3.88
CA LYS A 115 1.70 -15.43 -3.53
C LYS A 115 3.10 -15.55 -4.10
N LEU A 116 4.06 -15.90 -3.24
CA LEU A 116 5.45 -16.10 -3.58
C LEU A 116 5.75 -17.58 -3.82
N LYS A 117 6.83 -17.88 -4.56
CA LYS A 117 7.37 -19.23 -4.68
C LYS A 117 8.34 -19.53 -3.54
N ASP A 118 9.18 -18.57 -3.19
CA ASP A 118 10.19 -18.68 -2.16
C ASP A 118 10.23 -17.37 -1.32
N ILE A 119 10.00 -17.53 -0.01
CA ILE A 119 10.02 -16.43 0.93
C ILE A 119 11.44 -15.90 1.17
N ASP A 120 12.46 -16.76 1.11
CA ASP A 120 13.85 -16.39 1.39
C ASP A 120 14.40 -15.43 0.32
N VAL A 121 14.09 -15.69 -0.95
CA VAL A 121 14.44 -14.80 -2.06
C VAL A 121 13.85 -13.41 -1.83
N PHE A 122 12.59 -13.32 -1.41
CA PHE A 122 11.93 -12.05 -1.12
C PHE A 122 12.54 -11.35 0.09
N LEU A 123 12.75 -12.06 1.19
CA LEU A 123 13.30 -11.50 2.43
C LEU A 123 14.76 -11.02 2.28
N SER A 124 15.54 -11.62 1.37
CA SER A 124 16.92 -11.21 1.12
C SER A 124 17.04 -9.77 0.59
N HIS A 125 16.00 -9.27 -0.07
CA HIS A 125 15.93 -7.90 -0.61
C HIS A 125 15.22 -6.90 0.33
N LEU A 126 14.64 -7.39 1.43
CA LEU A 126 13.88 -6.56 2.37
C LEU A 126 14.76 -6.03 3.48
N THR A 127 14.70 -4.71 3.74
CA THR A 127 15.41 -4.12 4.88
C THR A 127 14.62 -4.27 6.18
N PRO A 128 15.28 -4.48 7.34
CA PRO A 128 14.60 -4.57 8.65
C PRO A 128 13.76 -3.32 8.97
N ARG A 129 14.21 -2.14 8.51
CA ARG A 129 13.49 -0.88 8.70
C ARG A 129 12.15 -0.89 7.97
N LEU A 130 12.11 -1.36 6.72
CA LEU A 130 10.89 -1.48 5.96
C LEU A 130 10.00 -2.59 6.51
N ALA A 131 10.56 -3.75 6.87
CA ALA A 131 9.84 -4.85 7.51
C ALA A 131 9.08 -4.37 8.76
N GLY A 132 9.76 -3.65 9.68
CA GLY A 132 9.12 -3.10 10.88
C GLY A 132 8.01 -2.09 10.55
N LYS A 133 8.15 -1.31 9.48
CA LYS A 133 7.10 -0.37 9.05
C LYS A 133 5.89 -1.08 8.45
N LEU A 134 6.10 -2.07 7.61
CA LEU A 134 5.03 -2.89 7.03
C LEU A 134 4.26 -3.64 8.11
N LEU A 135 4.92 -4.15 9.14
CA LEU A 135 4.25 -4.76 10.30
C LEU A 135 3.22 -3.83 10.96
N ILE A 136 3.56 -2.54 11.10
CA ILE A 136 2.67 -1.54 11.68
C ILE A 136 1.52 -1.21 10.72
N GLU A 137 1.82 -0.95 9.44
CA GLU A 137 0.83 -0.53 8.44
C GLU A 137 -0.16 -1.63 8.10
N GLN A 138 0.29 -2.88 8.04
CA GLN A 138 -0.55 -4.04 7.73
C GLN A 138 -1.29 -4.60 8.96
N ARG A 139 -1.06 -4.05 10.16
CA ARG A 139 -1.66 -4.57 11.40
C ARG A 139 -3.18 -4.62 11.34
N ASN A 140 -3.82 -3.57 10.83
CA ASN A 140 -5.29 -3.54 10.75
C ASN A 140 -5.84 -4.60 9.79
N ILE A 141 -5.19 -4.80 8.64
CA ILE A 141 -5.56 -5.83 7.66
C ILE A 141 -5.42 -7.21 8.28
N PHE A 142 -4.32 -7.42 8.99
CA PHE A 142 -4.06 -8.68 9.69
C PHE A 142 -5.10 -8.96 10.76
N LEU A 143 -5.41 -7.98 11.62
CA LEU A 143 -6.44 -8.14 12.66
C LEU A 143 -7.83 -8.40 12.08
N GLN A 144 -8.16 -7.81 10.93
CA GLN A 144 -9.41 -8.12 10.22
C GLN A 144 -9.41 -9.58 9.75
N ALA A 145 -8.34 -10.06 9.12
CA ALA A 145 -8.22 -11.44 8.67
C ALA A 145 -8.33 -12.43 9.85
N VAL A 146 -7.62 -12.17 10.97
CA VAL A 146 -7.69 -12.99 12.19
C VAL A 146 -9.10 -12.99 12.78
N LYS A 147 -9.72 -11.81 12.95
CA LYS A 147 -11.06 -11.68 13.54
C LYS A 147 -12.11 -12.50 12.81
N ILE A 148 -12.05 -12.50 11.49
CA ILE A 148 -13.01 -13.22 10.65
C ILE A 148 -12.77 -14.73 10.74
N HIS A 149 -11.51 -15.16 10.74
CA HIS A 149 -11.18 -16.58 10.87
C HIS A 149 -11.51 -17.13 12.27
N CYS A 150 -11.44 -16.28 13.29
CA CYS A 150 -11.72 -16.60 14.69
C CYS A 150 -13.17 -16.28 15.12
N SER A 151 -14.14 -16.32 14.25
CA SER A 151 -15.54 -15.98 14.54
C SER A 151 -16.15 -16.77 15.73
N ASN A 152 -15.60 -17.94 16.05
CA ASN A 152 -16.04 -18.80 17.16
C ASN A 152 -15.32 -18.50 18.51
N GLY A 153 -14.57 -17.42 18.62
CA GLY A 153 -13.89 -17.00 19.85
C GLY A 153 -12.58 -17.76 20.19
N ASN A 154 -12.23 -18.80 19.46
CA ASN A 154 -11.00 -19.55 19.64
C ASN A 154 -9.94 -19.09 18.63
N CYS A 155 -9.26 -17.99 18.97
CA CYS A 155 -8.06 -17.57 18.23
C CYS A 155 -6.83 -18.24 18.81
N PRO A 156 -5.98 -18.88 18.01
CA PRO A 156 -4.65 -19.27 18.44
C PRO A 156 -3.89 -18.01 18.89
N SER A 157 -3.39 -18.01 20.13
CA SER A 157 -2.60 -16.88 20.68
C SER A 157 -1.35 -16.60 19.84
N GLU A 158 -0.84 -17.61 19.14
CA GLU A 158 0.31 -17.55 18.23
C GLU A 158 0.11 -16.56 17.09
N TRP A 159 -1.12 -16.32 16.65
CA TRP A 159 -1.41 -15.32 15.58
C TRP A 159 -1.35 -13.88 16.07
N LEU A 160 -1.48 -13.66 17.39
CA LEU A 160 -1.47 -12.32 17.98
C LEU A 160 -0.07 -11.91 18.45
N ILE A 161 0.84 -12.87 18.60
CA ILE A 161 2.21 -12.67 19.06
C ILE A 161 3.14 -12.93 17.88
N GLU A 162 3.86 -11.90 17.47
CA GLU A 162 4.88 -12.02 16.43
C GLU A 162 6.18 -12.49 17.09
N GLU A 163 6.54 -13.74 16.87
CA GLU A 163 7.80 -14.28 17.35
C GLU A 163 8.99 -13.61 16.66
N ALA A 164 10.01 -13.25 17.46
CA ALA A 164 11.24 -12.64 16.96
C ALA A 164 12.25 -13.67 16.39
N SER A 165 11.79 -14.90 16.14
CA SER A 165 12.55 -16.00 15.55
C SER A 165 11.71 -16.66 14.45
N TYR A 166 12.32 -16.96 13.31
CA TYR A 166 11.68 -17.66 12.20
C TYR A 166 12.72 -18.50 11.47
N THR A 167 12.36 -19.75 11.14
CA THR A 167 13.18 -20.61 10.27
C THR A 167 12.36 -20.99 9.06
N SER A 168 12.88 -20.69 7.87
CA SER A 168 12.20 -20.99 6.61
C SER A 168 12.22 -22.49 6.28
N GLU A 169 11.42 -22.87 5.30
CA GLU A 169 11.40 -24.27 4.78
C GLU A 169 12.78 -24.69 4.23
N ASN A 170 13.59 -23.73 3.76
CA ASN A 170 14.94 -23.96 3.25
C ASN A 170 16.01 -24.01 4.37
N GLY A 171 15.60 -23.86 5.65
CA GLY A 171 16.50 -23.88 6.80
C GLY A 171 17.19 -22.54 7.08
N GLN A 172 16.86 -21.46 6.37
CA GLN A 172 17.39 -20.13 6.63
C GLN A 172 16.79 -19.56 7.93
N HIS A 173 17.65 -19.09 8.84
CA HIS A 173 17.23 -18.53 10.11
C HIS A 173 17.20 -17.00 10.10
N TYR A 174 16.08 -16.43 10.52
CA TYR A 174 15.85 -15.00 10.67
C TYR A 174 15.62 -14.63 12.12
N SER A 175 15.98 -13.39 12.51
CA SER A 175 15.80 -12.87 13.86
C SER A 175 15.25 -11.44 13.85
N GLY A 176 14.67 -11.01 14.98
CA GLY A 176 14.15 -9.65 15.17
C GLY A 176 13.04 -9.29 14.20
N LEU A 177 13.06 -8.04 13.66
CA LEU A 177 12.01 -7.52 12.79
C LEU A 177 11.81 -8.34 11.51
N MET A 178 12.87 -8.94 10.98
CA MET A 178 12.77 -9.79 9.79
C MET A 178 12.00 -11.08 10.11
N ALA A 179 12.28 -11.70 11.25
CA ALA A 179 11.55 -12.89 11.70
C ALA A 179 10.08 -12.57 11.99
N MET A 180 9.80 -11.45 12.68
CA MET A 180 8.42 -10.99 12.93
C MET A 180 7.64 -10.79 11.64
N PHE A 181 8.29 -10.19 10.62
CA PHE A 181 7.65 -9.99 9.33
C PHE A 181 7.44 -11.31 8.57
N ALA A 182 8.41 -12.23 8.60
CA ALA A 182 8.28 -13.57 8.01
C ALA A 182 7.14 -14.38 8.66
N ASN A 183 7.03 -14.35 10.00
CA ASN A 183 5.93 -14.96 10.73
C ASN A 183 4.57 -14.33 10.33
N ARG A 184 4.52 -12.99 10.16
CA ARG A 184 3.33 -12.29 9.67
C ARG A 184 2.94 -12.75 8.25
N MET A 185 3.92 -12.92 7.36
CA MET A 185 3.67 -13.43 6.00
C MET A 185 3.13 -14.86 6.04
N GLN A 186 3.69 -15.73 6.88
CA GLN A 186 3.22 -17.10 7.06
C GLN A 186 1.78 -17.14 7.62
N ASN A 187 1.47 -16.27 8.57
CA ASN A 187 0.12 -16.14 9.11
C ASN A 187 -0.87 -15.63 8.05
N PHE A 188 -0.49 -14.65 7.22
CA PHE A 188 -1.30 -14.20 6.08
C PHE A 188 -1.53 -15.35 5.10
N LYS A 189 -0.50 -16.13 4.77
CA LYS A 189 -0.63 -17.30 3.88
C LYS A 189 -1.66 -18.29 4.42
N THR A 190 -1.64 -18.57 5.72
CA THR A 190 -2.59 -19.48 6.37
C THR A 190 -4.02 -18.91 6.35
N LEU A 191 -4.18 -17.61 6.63
CA LEU A 191 -5.49 -16.97 6.75
C LEU A 191 -6.15 -16.65 5.40
N THR A 192 -5.36 -16.31 4.39
CA THR A 192 -5.84 -15.73 3.13
C THR A 192 -5.36 -16.44 1.88
N GLY A 193 -4.37 -17.33 2.01
CA GLY A 193 -3.70 -18.00 0.89
C GLY A 193 -2.62 -17.17 0.19
N TYR A 194 -2.30 -15.95 0.68
CA TYR A 194 -1.31 -15.04 0.12
C TYR A 194 -0.25 -14.68 1.14
N ASP A 195 1.00 -14.55 0.68
CA ASP A 195 2.15 -14.28 1.53
C ASP A 195 2.34 -12.78 1.83
N LEU A 196 2.09 -11.92 0.83
CA LEU A 196 2.33 -10.48 0.91
C LEU A 196 1.06 -9.69 0.56
N MET A 197 0.83 -8.57 1.26
CA MET A 197 -0.32 -7.69 1.05
C MET A 197 0.13 -6.32 0.56
N LEU A 198 -0.37 -5.91 -0.61
CA LEU A 198 -0.23 -4.54 -1.12
C LEU A 198 -1.55 -3.79 -0.91
N PRO A 199 -1.57 -2.74 -0.09
CA PRO A 199 -2.79 -1.99 0.19
C PRO A 199 -3.25 -1.17 -1.03
N ALA A 200 -4.56 -1.00 -1.19
CA ALA A 200 -5.15 -0.30 -2.34
C ALA A 200 -4.64 1.14 -2.53
N ASN A 201 -4.26 1.82 -1.45
CA ASN A 201 -3.80 3.21 -1.49
C ASN A 201 -2.44 3.42 -2.18
N VAL A 202 -1.66 2.36 -2.40
CA VAL A 202 -0.38 2.42 -3.11
C VAL A 202 -0.50 2.06 -4.60
N LEU A 203 -1.68 1.59 -5.03
CA LEU A 203 -1.93 1.15 -6.40
C LEU A 203 -2.36 2.32 -7.30
N ASP A 204 -2.10 2.20 -8.59
CA ASP A 204 -2.49 3.16 -9.64
C ASP A 204 -3.92 2.93 -10.16
N ARG A 205 -4.51 1.79 -9.82
CA ARG A 205 -5.82 1.32 -10.27
C ARG A 205 -6.53 0.51 -9.18
N ASP A 206 -7.74 0.08 -9.47
CA ASP A 206 -8.52 -0.80 -8.59
C ASP A 206 -7.79 -2.12 -8.29
N ILE A 207 -8.03 -2.69 -7.10
CA ILE A 207 -7.38 -3.92 -6.61
C ILE A 207 -7.57 -5.12 -7.56
N TRP A 208 -8.75 -5.28 -8.16
CA TRP A 208 -9.05 -6.37 -9.09
C TRP A 208 -8.32 -6.20 -10.42
N GLN A 209 -8.28 -4.96 -10.93
CA GLN A 209 -7.55 -4.64 -12.14
C GLN A 209 -6.05 -4.83 -11.93
N PHE A 210 -5.51 -4.39 -10.78
CA PHE A 210 -4.10 -4.56 -10.47
C PHE A 210 -3.72 -6.03 -10.35
N ALA A 211 -4.52 -6.84 -9.64
CA ALA A 211 -4.30 -8.28 -9.53
C ALA A 211 -4.32 -8.96 -10.92
N THR A 212 -5.20 -8.52 -11.82
CA THR A 212 -5.26 -9.01 -13.19
C THR A 212 -3.99 -8.66 -13.98
N VAL A 213 -3.51 -7.42 -13.86
CA VAL A 213 -2.24 -6.97 -14.49
C VAL A 213 -1.07 -7.80 -13.98
N MET A 214 -0.98 -8.04 -12.67
CA MET A 214 0.06 -8.88 -12.08
C MET A 214 0.05 -10.31 -12.62
N ASN A 215 -1.13 -10.93 -12.74
CA ASN A 215 -1.23 -12.28 -13.29
C ASN A 215 -0.90 -12.34 -14.79
N ARG A 216 -1.21 -11.30 -15.57
CA ARG A 216 -0.75 -11.16 -16.96
C ARG A 216 0.77 -10.96 -17.02
N TRP A 217 1.32 -10.14 -16.13
CA TRP A 217 2.78 -9.92 -16.04
C TRP A 217 3.54 -11.22 -15.83
N LYS A 218 2.98 -12.18 -15.09
CA LYS A 218 3.57 -13.53 -14.96
C LYS A 218 3.70 -14.25 -16.32
N LEU A 219 2.73 -14.07 -17.22
CA LEU A 219 2.66 -14.80 -18.49
C LEU A 219 3.40 -14.08 -19.61
N THR A 220 3.21 -12.76 -19.72
CA THR A 220 3.75 -11.92 -20.81
C THR A 220 4.33 -10.63 -20.25
N PRO A 221 5.48 -10.69 -19.54
CA PRO A 221 6.02 -9.55 -18.81
C PRO A 221 6.34 -8.33 -19.69
N GLU A 222 6.93 -8.54 -20.87
CA GLU A 222 7.28 -7.45 -21.79
C GLU A 222 6.04 -6.77 -22.40
N GLU A 223 5.02 -7.56 -22.74
CA GLU A 223 3.78 -7.05 -23.30
C GLU A 223 3.02 -6.20 -22.27
N VAL A 224 2.95 -6.66 -21.01
CA VAL A 224 2.30 -5.90 -19.94
C VAL A 224 2.99 -4.56 -19.72
N VAL A 225 4.32 -4.52 -19.68
CA VAL A 225 5.08 -3.28 -19.51
C VAL A 225 4.83 -2.32 -20.69
N LYS A 226 4.81 -2.81 -21.94
CA LYS A 226 4.47 -1.99 -23.11
C LYS A 226 3.06 -1.42 -23.05
N ASN A 227 2.08 -2.24 -22.67
CA ASN A 227 0.69 -1.80 -22.56
C ASN A 227 0.52 -0.74 -21.47
N LEU A 228 1.17 -0.89 -20.32
CA LEU A 228 1.17 0.11 -19.25
C LEU A 228 1.80 1.44 -19.72
N HIS A 229 2.88 1.41 -20.50
CA HIS A 229 3.46 2.62 -21.09
C HIS A 229 2.47 3.33 -22.01
N SER A 230 1.76 2.59 -22.86
CA SER A 230 0.78 3.16 -23.77
C SER A 230 -0.42 3.77 -23.05
N GLU A 231 -0.90 3.13 -21.97
CA GLU A 231 -1.97 3.63 -21.10
C GLU A 231 -1.58 4.96 -20.43
N LEU A 232 -0.34 5.04 -19.90
CA LEU A 232 0.17 6.27 -19.27
C LEU A 232 0.32 7.41 -20.28
N ALA A 233 0.83 7.14 -21.48
CA ALA A 233 0.93 8.13 -22.56
C ALA A 233 -0.45 8.69 -22.95
N THR A 234 -1.45 7.83 -23.07
CA THR A 234 -2.84 8.23 -23.38
C THR A 234 -3.48 9.04 -22.25
N SER A 235 -3.18 8.69 -20.99
CA SER A 235 -3.68 9.41 -19.80
C SER A 235 -3.05 10.80 -19.64
N ALA A 236 -1.81 11.00 -20.11
CA ALA A 236 -1.12 12.29 -20.05
C ALA A 236 -1.59 13.30 -21.12
N MET A 237 -2.29 12.83 -22.16
CA MET A 237 -2.84 13.67 -23.24
C MET A 237 -4.28 14.14 -22.99
N LYS A 238 -4.91 13.68 -21.93
CA LYS A 238 -6.26 14.12 -21.51
C LYS A 238 -6.18 15.09 -20.33
#